data_8b0391964c9eb9c5b9cc062eba8427e5
#
_entry.id   8b0391964c9eb9c5b9cc062eba8427e5
#
_cell.length_a   1.000
_cell.length_b   1.000
_cell.length_c   1.000
_cell.angle_alpha   90.00
_cell.angle_beta   90.00
_cell.angle_gamma   90.00
#
_symmetry.space_group_name_H-M   'P 1'
#
loop_
_entity.id
_entity.type
_entity.pdbx_description
1 polymer ?
#
loop_
_entity_poly.entity_id
_entity_poly.type
_entity_poly.pdbx_seq_one_letter_code
_entity_poly.pdbx_strand_id
1 'polypeptide(L)'
;MPKIKGKENLPKEGNYVIVCNHFGKSDPIVILSMYKKKLYIMAKKEWFSTKFKTAFFTEFGAIPVDREKPDFASIKKCLTVLKDGSNLLVFPEGTRNKVNSDLQEIKGGAGMMAFTAKVPVVPFALKKKFKPFHKNELYIGKPFDYSDLYGQKRSSALDDILTERIRENLQKTVDIAQGKIKAE
;
A
#
# COMPACT_ATOMS: atom_id res chain seq x y z
N MET A 1 -13.43 14.54 7.10
CA MET A 1 -12.52 13.86 6.16
C MET A 1 -11.07 14.25 6.48
N PRO A 2 -10.09 13.40 6.24
CA PRO A 2 -8.69 13.78 6.40
C PRO A 2 -8.30 14.88 5.43
N LYS A 3 -7.39 15.75 5.84
CA LYS A 3 -6.75 16.71 4.92
C LYS A 3 -5.76 15.95 4.06
N ILE A 4 -5.90 16.00 2.75
CA ILE A 4 -5.04 15.30 1.81
C ILE A 4 -4.10 16.31 1.16
N LYS A 5 -2.81 16.01 1.17
CA LYS A 5 -1.75 16.79 0.54
C LYS A 5 -1.07 15.92 -0.52
N GLY A 6 -0.58 16.54 -1.59
CA GLY A 6 0.06 15.82 -2.70
C GLY A 6 -0.92 15.10 -3.64
N LYS A 7 -2.18 15.53 -3.72
CA LYS A 7 -3.16 14.92 -4.64
C LYS A 7 -2.73 14.97 -6.11
N GLU A 8 -1.98 15.98 -6.47
CA GLU A 8 -1.36 16.19 -7.78
C GLU A 8 -0.40 15.07 -8.18
N ASN A 9 0.13 14.35 -7.22
CA ASN A 9 1.03 13.20 -7.43
C ASN A 9 0.30 11.92 -7.85
N LEU A 10 -1.04 11.89 -7.75
CA LEU A 10 -1.77 10.71 -8.22
C LEU A 10 -1.71 10.60 -9.73
N PRO A 11 -1.36 9.41 -10.29
CA PRO A 11 -1.44 9.19 -11.72
C PRO A 11 -2.85 9.46 -12.23
N LYS A 12 -2.94 10.29 -13.27
CA LYS A 12 -4.23 10.66 -13.89
C LYS A 12 -4.85 9.48 -14.62
N GLU A 13 -4.01 8.65 -15.22
CA GLU A 13 -4.39 7.47 -16.02
C GLU A 13 -3.68 6.22 -15.50
N GLY A 14 -4.23 5.06 -15.86
CA GLY A 14 -3.71 3.76 -15.45
C GLY A 14 -4.05 3.42 -14.01
N ASN A 15 -3.43 2.34 -13.57
CA ASN A 15 -3.55 1.82 -12.21
C ASN A 15 -2.17 1.73 -11.55
N TYR A 16 -2.17 1.57 -10.25
CA TYR A 16 -0.95 1.60 -9.45
C TYR A 16 -1.09 0.81 -8.15
N VAL A 17 0.05 0.49 -7.55
CA VAL A 17 0.13 -0.03 -6.19
C VAL A 17 0.29 1.15 -5.23
N ILE A 18 -0.57 1.25 -4.23
CA ILE A 18 -0.42 2.18 -3.11
C ILE A 18 0.32 1.47 -2.00
N VAL A 19 1.38 2.06 -1.50
CA VAL A 19 2.05 1.61 -0.27
C VAL A 19 1.85 2.66 0.82
N CYS A 20 1.50 2.23 2.04
CA CYS A 20 1.20 3.15 3.13
C CYS A 20 1.71 2.61 4.47
N ASN A 21 2.19 3.49 5.34
CA ASN A 21 2.47 3.15 6.73
C ASN A 21 1.16 2.82 7.47
N HIS A 22 1.24 1.99 8.53
CA HIS A 22 0.05 1.40 9.15
C HIS A 22 0.00 1.60 10.66
N PHE A 23 -0.92 2.41 11.16
CA PHE A 23 -1.11 2.68 12.59
C PHE A 23 -2.33 2.00 13.20
N GLY A 24 -3.42 1.85 12.45
CA GLY A 24 -4.70 1.43 13.02
C GLY A 24 -5.62 0.66 12.08
N LYS A 25 -6.62 0.01 12.66
CA LYS A 25 -7.63 -0.73 11.88
C LYS A 25 -8.46 0.16 10.95
N SER A 26 -8.53 1.45 11.24
CA SER A 26 -9.29 2.44 10.44
C SER A 26 -8.52 3.00 9.25
N ASP A 27 -7.19 2.80 9.16
CA ASP A 27 -6.38 3.36 8.08
C ASP A 27 -6.86 2.94 6.68
N PRO A 28 -7.18 1.64 6.44
CA PRO A 28 -7.73 1.22 5.16
C PRO A 28 -9.01 1.95 4.79
N ILE A 29 -9.92 2.12 5.76
CA ILE A 29 -11.23 2.77 5.55
C ILE A 29 -11.04 4.22 5.11
N VAL A 30 -10.09 4.92 5.76
CA VAL A 30 -9.75 6.31 5.40
C VAL A 30 -9.25 6.39 3.96
N ILE A 31 -8.36 5.49 3.56
CA ILE A 31 -7.81 5.48 2.22
C ILE A 31 -8.90 5.08 1.20
N LEU A 32 -9.67 4.02 1.48
CA LEU A 32 -10.76 3.57 0.61
C LEU A 32 -11.81 4.66 0.39
N SER A 33 -12.12 5.49 1.41
CA SER A 33 -13.08 6.59 1.28
C SER A 33 -12.68 7.68 0.28
N MET A 34 -11.43 7.70 -0.16
CA MET A 34 -10.92 8.66 -1.14
C MET A 34 -11.13 8.23 -2.60
N TYR A 35 -11.45 6.97 -2.82
CA TYR A 35 -11.54 6.40 -4.15
C TYR A 35 -12.98 6.22 -4.59
N LYS A 36 -13.30 6.76 -5.79
CA LYS A 36 -14.59 6.52 -6.45
C LYS A 36 -14.65 5.15 -7.12
N LYS A 37 -13.49 4.59 -7.51
CA LYS A 37 -13.36 3.26 -8.11
C LYS A 37 -12.97 2.24 -7.04
N LYS A 38 -13.24 0.96 -7.29
CA LYS A 38 -12.87 -0.13 -6.39
C LYS A 38 -11.36 -0.16 -6.18
N LEU A 39 -10.95 -0.08 -4.92
CA LEU A 39 -9.56 -0.23 -4.48
C LEU A 39 -9.46 -1.56 -3.74
N TYR A 40 -8.58 -2.43 -4.21
CA TYR A 40 -8.33 -3.70 -3.54
C TYR A 40 -7.31 -3.53 -2.42
N ILE A 41 -7.43 -4.33 -1.37
CA ILE A 41 -6.56 -4.27 -0.20
C ILE A 41 -6.23 -5.66 0.33
N MET A 42 -4.97 -5.89 0.66
CA MET A 42 -4.56 -7.12 1.34
C MET A 42 -4.97 -7.09 2.81
N ALA A 43 -5.83 -8.01 3.23
CA ALA A 43 -6.36 -8.10 4.58
C ALA A 43 -6.05 -9.46 5.22
N LYS A 44 -5.86 -9.48 6.55
CA LYS A 44 -5.55 -10.70 7.30
C LYS A 44 -6.64 -11.76 7.12
N LYS A 45 -6.28 -13.01 6.76
CA LYS A 45 -7.23 -14.10 6.45
C LYS A 45 -8.24 -14.39 7.56
N GLU A 46 -7.87 -14.15 8.82
CA GLU A 46 -8.75 -14.39 9.97
C GLU A 46 -10.01 -13.50 9.99
N TRP A 47 -10.00 -12.40 9.21
CA TRP A 47 -11.20 -11.57 9.05
C TRP A 47 -12.25 -12.24 8.16
N PHE A 48 -11.88 -13.27 7.41
CA PHE A 48 -12.75 -14.05 6.53
C PHE A 48 -13.28 -15.35 7.18
N SER A 49 -13.46 -15.34 8.50
CA SER A 49 -13.76 -16.51 9.32
C SER A 49 -15.17 -17.12 9.10
N THR A 50 -16.09 -16.41 8.44
CA THR A 50 -17.44 -16.89 8.12
C THR A 50 -17.80 -16.50 6.69
N LYS A 51 -18.75 -17.23 6.08
CA LYS A 51 -19.24 -16.93 4.72
C LYS A 51 -19.74 -15.47 4.60
N PHE A 52 -20.46 -14.99 5.60
CA PHE A 52 -20.95 -13.60 5.62
C PHE A 52 -19.81 -12.58 5.63
N LYS A 53 -18.83 -12.74 6.54
CA LYS A 53 -17.65 -11.87 6.59
C LYS A 53 -16.83 -11.93 5.30
N THR A 54 -16.68 -13.12 4.73
CA THR A 54 -15.99 -13.32 3.45
C THR A 54 -16.68 -12.53 2.35
N ALA A 55 -18.00 -12.68 2.19
CA ALA A 55 -18.77 -11.94 1.19
C ALA A 55 -18.64 -10.42 1.42
N PHE A 56 -18.83 -9.96 2.66
CA PHE A 56 -18.71 -8.55 3.04
C PHE A 56 -17.34 -7.98 2.68
N PHE A 57 -16.25 -8.55 3.19
CA PHE A 57 -14.92 -8.02 2.95
C PHE A 57 -14.50 -8.11 1.47
N THR A 58 -14.92 -9.16 0.76
CA THR A 58 -14.65 -9.32 -0.68
C THR A 58 -15.36 -8.23 -1.50
N GLU A 59 -16.59 -7.88 -1.16
CA GLU A 59 -17.32 -6.79 -1.82
C GLU A 59 -16.61 -5.45 -1.68
N PHE A 60 -16.00 -5.20 -0.52
CA PHE A 60 -15.16 -4.02 -0.29
C PHE A 60 -13.73 -4.15 -0.85
N GLY A 61 -13.47 -5.15 -1.70
CA GLY A 61 -12.19 -5.32 -2.37
C GLY A 61 -11.08 -5.91 -1.50
N ALA A 62 -11.40 -6.47 -0.33
CA ALA A 62 -10.40 -7.11 0.50
C ALA A 62 -9.99 -8.48 -0.06
N ILE A 63 -8.67 -8.70 -0.17
CA ILE A 63 -8.05 -9.95 -0.57
C ILE A 63 -7.47 -10.60 0.68
N PRO A 64 -7.95 -11.80 1.08
CA PRO A 64 -7.39 -12.50 2.23
C PRO A 64 -5.93 -12.86 1.99
N VAL A 65 -5.06 -12.63 2.98
CA VAL A 65 -3.65 -13.01 2.94
C VAL A 65 -3.26 -13.73 4.22
N ASP A 66 -2.56 -14.84 4.06
CA ASP A 66 -1.84 -15.48 5.15
C ASP A 66 -0.51 -14.72 5.36
N ARG A 67 -0.33 -14.15 6.54
CA ARG A 67 0.88 -13.37 6.86
C ARG A 67 1.98 -14.22 7.50
N GLU A 68 1.64 -15.45 7.88
CA GLU A 68 2.54 -16.38 8.56
C GLU A 68 3.23 -17.33 7.60
N LYS A 69 2.67 -17.48 6.39
CA LYS A 69 3.19 -18.38 5.35
C LYS A 69 3.24 -17.68 3.99
N PRO A 70 4.12 -18.12 3.08
CA PRO A 70 4.07 -17.70 1.68
C PRO A 70 2.70 -18.00 1.07
N ASP A 71 1.99 -16.96 0.64
CA ASP A 71 0.62 -17.08 0.11
C ASP A 71 0.60 -16.70 -1.39
N PHE A 72 1.01 -17.64 -2.20
CA PHE A 72 1.04 -17.49 -3.67
C PHE A 72 -0.35 -17.26 -4.27
N ALA A 73 -1.42 -17.80 -3.67
CA ALA A 73 -2.78 -17.63 -4.16
C ALA A 73 -3.22 -16.18 -4.01
N SER A 74 -2.96 -15.56 -2.87
CA SER A 74 -3.26 -14.16 -2.62
C SER A 74 -2.43 -13.24 -3.53
N ILE A 75 -1.15 -13.53 -3.72
CA ILE A 75 -0.28 -12.78 -4.65
C ILE A 75 -0.83 -12.87 -6.08
N LYS A 76 -1.21 -14.07 -6.55
CA LYS A 76 -1.81 -14.26 -7.87
C LYS A 76 -3.09 -13.43 -8.03
N LYS A 77 -3.96 -13.40 -7.00
CA LYS A 77 -5.17 -12.57 -7.00
C LYS A 77 -4.85 -11.07 -7.07
N CYS A 78 -3.86 -10.61 -6.31
CA CYS A 78 -3.39 -9.22 -6.38
C CYS A 78 -2.87 -8.86 -7.79
N LEU A 79 -2.08 -9.74 -8.41
CA LEU A 79 -1.61 -9.54 -9.78
C LEU A 79 -2.75 -9.52 -10.80
N THR A 80 -3.78 -10.36 -10.62
CA THR A 80 -4.98 -10.36 -11.48
C THR A 80 -5.69 -9.01 -11.40
N VAL A 81 -5.98 -8.50 -10.20
CA VAL A 81 -6.67 -7.20 -10.06
C VAL A 81 -5.85 -6.02 -10.60
N LEU A 82 -4.52 -6.09 -10.52
CA LEU A 82 -3.65 -5.09 -11.14
C LEU A 82 -3.70 -5.17 -12.67
N LYS A 83 -3.69 -6.39 -13.26
CA LYS A 83 -3.84 -6.60 -14.70
C LYS A 83 -5.19 -6.13 -15.22
N ASP A 84 -6.24 -6.25 -14.42
CA ASP A 84 -7.61 -5.79 -14.73
C ASP A 84 -7.76 -4.26 -14.59
N GLY A 85 -6.68 -3.52 -14.39
CA GLY A 85 -6.69 -2.06 -14.31
C GLY A 85 -7.17 -1.48 -12.98
N SER A 86 -7.23 -2.31 -11.93
CA SER A 86 -7.62 -1.86 -10.58
C SER A 86 -6.40 -1.49 -9.73
N ASN A 87 -6.60 -0.60 -8.75
CA ASN A 87 -5.57 -0.22 -7.79
C ASN A 87 -5.48 -1.23 -6.64
N LEU A 88 -4.27 -1.39 -6.09
CA LEU A 88 -4.01 -2.25 -4.95
C LEU A 88 -3.39 -1.44 -3.81
N LEU A 89 -3.97 -1.52 -2.60
CA LEU A 89 -3.40 -0.96 -1.38
C LEU A 89 -2.68 -2.04 -0.59
N VAL A 90 -1.43 -1.76 -0.26
CA VAL A 90 -0.58 -2.63 0.56
C VAL A 90 -0.01 -1.84 1.73
N PHE A 91 -0.06 -2.42 2.93
CA PHE A 91 0.70 -1.95 4.08
C PHE A 91 1.97 -2.82 4.17
N PRO A 92 3.11 -2.34 3.65
CA PRO A 92 4.27 -3.20 3.44
C PRO A 92 4.96 -3.62 4.75
N GLU A 93 4.68 -2.94 5.85
CA GLU A 93 5.12 -3.35 7.20
C GLU A 93 4.50 -4.70 7.63
N GLY A 94 3.40 -5.13 6.99
CA GLY A 94 2.70 -6.38 7.30
C GLY A 94 2.06 -6.42 8.69
N THR A 95 2.30 -5.43 9.52
CA THR A 95 1.72 -5.28 10.86
C THR A 95 1.45 -3.81 11.16
N ARG A 96 0.76 -3.53 12.26
CA ARG A 96 0.48 -2.16 12.68
C ARG A 96 1.63 -1.62 13.52
N ASN A 97 2.12 -0.45 13.15
CA ASN A 97 3.12 0.27 13.93
C ASN A 97 2.46 0.86 15.18
N LYS A 98 2.90 0.41 16.36
CA LYS A 98 2.37 0.86 17.65
C LYS A 98 3.22 1.97 18.28
N VAL A 99 4.42 2.19 17.76
CA VAL A 99 5.44 3.03 18.39
C VAL A 99 5.49 4.46 17.83
N ASN A 100 4.80 4.72 16.74
CA ASN A 100 4.54 6.07 16.19
C ASN A 100 5.69 6.86 15.56
N SER A 101 6.86 6.30 15.26
CA SER A 101 7.91 7.15 14.71
C SER A 101 8.30 6.79 13.29
N ASP A 102 9.03 5.73 13.12
CA ASP A 102 9.64 5.38 11.84
C ASP A 102 8.99 4.12 11.26
N LEU A 103 9.19 3.89 9.98
CA LEU A 103 8.71 2.67 9.34
C LEU A 103 9.32 1.45 10.03
N GLN A 104 8.49 0.42 10.21
CA GLN A 104 8.98 -0.91 10.57
C GLN A 104 9.62 -1.56 9.34
N GLU A 105 10.16 -2.77 9.53
CA GLU A 105 10.68 -3.58 8.44
C GLU A 105 9.67 -3.72 7.30
N ILE A 106 10.13 -3.48 6.07
CA ILE A 106 9.32 -3.55 4.86
C ILE A 106 9.43 -4.94 4.23
N LYS A 107 8.28 -5.57 3.99
CA LYS A 107 8.19 -6.86 3.30
C LYS A 107 8.15 -6.68 1.79
N GLY A 108 8.91 -7.49 1.05
CA GLY A 108 9.15 -7.36 -0.39
C GLY A 108 7.94 -7.57 -1.32
N GLY A 109 6.82 -8.07 -0.81
CA GLY A 109 5.68 -8.44 -1.64
C GLY A 109 5.09 -7.31 -2.50
N ALA A 110 5.04 -6.08 -1.98
CA ALA A 110 4.48 -4.95 -2.71
C ALA A 110 5.33 -4.57 -3.93
N GLY A 111 6.67 -4.53 -3.77
CA GLY A 111 7.61 -4.24 -4.85
C GLY A 111 7.54 -5.31 -5.95
N MET A 112 7.53 -6.57 -5.57
CA MET A 112 7.42 -7.69 -6.49
C MET A 112 6.10 -7.63 -7.30
N MET A 113 4.97 -7.30 -6.65
CA MET A 113 3.69 -7.18 -7.36
C MET A 113 3.68 -6.02 -8.35
N ALA A 114 4.19 -4.85 -7.96
CA ALA A 114 4.30 -3.68 -8.85
C ALA A 114 5.22 -3.95 -10.04
N PHE A 115 6.40 -4.53 -9.80
CA PHE A 115 7.35 -4.92 -10.84
C PHE A 115 6.74 -5.93 -11.82
N THR A 116 6.10 -6.99 -11.31
CA THR A 116 5.50 -8.05 -12.15
C THR A 116 4.32 -7.52 -12.97
N ALA A 117 3.49 -6.65 -12.39
CA ALA A 117 2.36 -6.04 -13.09
C ALA A 117 2.76 -4.87 -13.99
N LYS A 118 4.01 -4.40 -13.92
CA LYS A 118 4.54 -3.22 -14.62
C LYS A 118 3.71 -1.96 -14.36
N VAL A 119 3.35 -1.73 -13.11
CA VAL A 119 2.58 -0.57 -12.68
C VAL A 119 3.40 0.28 -11.71
N PRO A 120 3.20 1.61 -11.67
CA PRO A 120 3.88 2.47 -10.72
C PRO A 120 3.44 2.19 -9.28
N VAL A 121 4.28 2.62 -8.34
CA VAL A 121 4.00 2.63 -6.91
C VAL A 121 3.79 4.06 -6.45
N VAL A 122 2.74 4.30 -5.67
CA VAL A 122 2.45 5.61 -5.09
C VAL A 122 2.54 5.50 -3.56
N PRO A 123 3.52 6.15 -2.93
CA PRO A 123 3.66 6.11 -1.49
C PRO A 123 2.66 7.06 -0.83
N PHE A 124 1.93 6.55 0.14
CA PHE A 124 1.02 7.31 1.00
C PHE A 124 1.59 7.32 2.42
N ALA A 125 1.42 8.42 3.14
CA ALA A 125 1.82 8.50 4.53
C ALA A 125 0.72 9.12 5.39
N LEU A 126 0.31 8.39 6.40
CA LEU A 126 -0.49 8.91 7.50
C LEU A 126 0.45 9.60 8.50
N LYS A 127 0.16 10.84 8.87
CA LYS A 127 0.97 11.58 9.85
C LYS A 127 0.92 10.93 11.24
N LYS A 128 -0.23 10.36 11.60
CA LYS A 128 -0.49 9.69 12.87
C LYS A 128 -1.68 8.75 12.74
N LYS A 129 -1.89 7.92 13.76
CA LYS A 129 -3.07 7.06 13.85
C LYS A 129 -4.35 7.89 13.67
N PHE A 130 -5.21 7.44 12.77
CA PHE A 130 -6.52 8.07 12.52
C PHE A 130 -7.36 8.12 13.80
N LYS A 131 -7.92 9.29 14.07
CA LYS A 131 -8.88 9.50 15.16
C LYS A 131 -10.14 10.16 14.60
N PRO A 132 -11.34 9.59 14.81
CA PRO A 132 -12.60 10.25 14.44
C PRO A 132 -12.67 11.65 15.05
N PHE A 133 -13.27 12.60 14.34
CA PHE A 133 -13.48 13.99 14.78
C PHE A 133 -12.19 14.81 15.04
N HIS A 134 -11.02 14.31 14.67
CA HIS A 134 -9.75 15.03 14.78
C HIS A 134 -9.24 15.44 13.39
N LYS A 135 -8.31 16.41 13.38
CA LYS A 135 -7.57 16.79 12.16
C LYS A 135 -6.62 15.65 11.79
N ASN A 136 -7.05 14.83 10.85
CA ASN A 136 -6.22 13.77 10.28
C ASN A 136 -5.58 14.30 8.99
N GLU A 137 -4.33 13.92 8.74
CA GLU A 137 -3.61 14.29 7.53
C GLU A 137 -3.08 13.04 6.83
N LEU A 138 -3.26 13.02 5.50
CA LEU A 138 -2.71 12.02 4.60
C LEU A 138 -1.85 12.74 3.57
N TYR A 139 -0.64 12.24 3.37
CA TYR A 139 0.28 12.69 2.34
C TYR A 139 0.37 11.67 1.21
N ILE A 140 0.40 12.17 -0.01
CA ILE A 140 0.64 11.38 -1.22
C ILE A 140 1.98 11.82 -1.78
N GLY A 141 2.95 10.91 -1.76
CA GLY A 141 4.29 11.15 -2.31
C GLY A 141 4.33 11.04 -3.83
N LYS A 142 5.47 11.38 -4.41
CA LYS A 142 5.69 11.24 -5.86
C LYS A 142 5.67 9.75 -6.25
N PRO A 143 4.99 9.38 -7.35
CA PRO A 143 5.01 8.01 -7.85
C PRO A 143 6.41 7.64 -8.35
N PHE A 144 6.72 6.37 -8.27
CA PHE A 144 7.94 5.77 -8.83
C PHE A 144 7.61 4.42 -9.44
N ASP A 145 8.49 3.90 -10.28
CA ASP A 145 8.33 2.59 -10.91
C ASP A 145 9.63 1.79 -10.90
N TYR A 146 9.64 0.70 -11.65
CA TYR A 146 10.75 -0.23 -11.79
C TYR A 146 11.13 -0.44 -13.26
N SER A 147 10.85 0.53 -14.12
CA SER A 147 11.08 0.42 -15.58
C SER A 147 12.54 0.16 -15.93
N ASP A 148 13.46 0.69 -15.15
CA ASP A 148 14.90 0.47 -15.25
C ASP A 148 15.37 -0.97 -14.93
N LEU A 149 14.49 -1.76 -14.30
CA LEU A 149 14.78 -3.14 -13.91
C LEU A 149 14.03 -4.18 -14.75
N TYR A 150 13.13 -3.76 -15.65
CA TYR A 150 12.34 -4.70 -16.45
C TYR A 150 13.25 -5.57 -17.34
N GLY A 151 12.90 -6.86 -17.40
CA GLY A 151 13.68 -7.85 -18.15
C GLY A 151 14.74 -8.58 -17.30
N GLN A 152 15.03 -8.11 -16.09
CA GLN A 152 15.92 -8.85 -15.20
C GLN A 152 15.27 -10.14 -14.72
N LYS A 153 16.09 -11.20 -14.60
CA LYS A 153 15.65 -12.47 -14.02
C LYS A 153 15.44 -12.30 -12.51
N ARG A 154 14.41 -12.94 -12.00
CA ARG A 154 14.12 -12.94 -10.57
C ARG A 154 15.29 -13.54 -9.79
N SER A 155 15.71 -12.80 -8.76
CA SER A 155 16.77 -13.18 -7.82
C SER A 155 16.51 -12.53 -6.48
N SER A 156 17.15 -13.01 -5.41
CA SER A 156 17.08 -12.35 -4.09
C SER A 156 17.59 -10.91 -4.17
N ALA A 157 18.65 -10.67 -4.91
CA ALA A 157 19.20 -9.33 -5.09
C ALA A 157 18.19 -8.37 -5.75
N LEU A 158 17.42 -8.84 -6.76
CA LEU A 158 16.35 -8.04 -7.33
C LEU A 158 15.23 -7.78 -6.31
N ASP A 159 14.80 -8.80 -5.57
CA ASP A 159 13.76 -8.66 -4.53
C ASP A 159 14.20 -7.65 -3.45
N ASP A 160 15.48 -7.61 -3.09
CA ASP A 160 16.05 -6.62 -2.15
C ASP A 160 16.01 -5.21 -2.72
N ILE A 161 16.40 -5.02 -3.99
CA ILE A 161 16.33 -3.71 -4.68
C ILE A 161 14.88 -3.21 -4.73
N LEU A 162 13.92 -4.08 -5.10
CA LEU A 162 12.50 -3.71 -5.16
C LEU A 162 11.97 -3.27 -3.80
N THR A 163 12.38 -3.96 -2.75
CA THR A 163 11.97 -3.69 -1.36
C THR A 163 12.58 -2.38 -0.85
N GLU A 164 13.87 -2.18 -1.09
CA GLU A 164 14.59 -0.98 -0.67
C GLU A 164 14.04 0.28 -1.33
N ARG A 165 13.72 0.23 -2.64
CA ARG A 165 13.09 1.36 -3.33
C ARG A 165 11.74 1.75 -2.73
N ILE A 166 10.94 0.77 -2.27
CA ILE A 166 9.72 1.07 -1.51
C ILE A 166 10.07 1.74 -0.18
N ARG A 167 11.03 1.19 0.58
CA ARG A 167 11.42 1.70 1.87
C ARG A 167 11.85 3.16 1.79
N GLU A 168 12.74 3.49 0.86
CA GLU A 168 13.24 4.85 0.67
C GLU A 168 12.14 5.85 0.33
N ASN A 169 11.31 5.54 -0.67
CA ASN A 169 10.26 6.44 -1.12
C ASN A 169 9.12 6.59 -0.10
N LEU A 170 8.78 5.50 0.59
CA LEU A 170 7.78 5.56 1.66
C LEU A 170 8.32 6.31 2.88
N GLN A 171 9.58 6.10 3.28
CA GLN A 171 10.22 6.84 4.37
C GLN A 171 10.29 8.34 4.05
N LYS A 172 10.73 8.72 2.84
CA LYS A 172 10.71 10.12 2.39
C LYS A 172 9.31 10.73 2.54
N THR A 173 8.27 10.00 2.15
CA THR A 173 6.87 10.46 2.26
C THR A 173 6.41 10.58 3.71
N VAL A 174 6.82 9.65 4.57
CA VAL A 174 6.56 9.70 6.03
C VAL A 174 7.25 10.91 6.65
N ASP A 175 8.50 11.18 6.29
CA ASP A 175 9.26 12.32 6.82
C ASP A 175 8.66 13.67 6.41
N ILE A 176 8.15 13.77 5.17
CA ILE A 176 7.36 14.93 4.73
C ILE A 176 6.06 15.06 5.57
N ALA A 177 5.35 13.96 5.76
CA ALA A 177 4.10 13.96 6.54
C ALA A 177 4.33 14.38 7.99
N GLN A 178 5.46 13.99 8.57
CA GLN A 178 5.86 14.34 9.94
C GLN A 178 6.46 15.75 10.04
N GLY A 179 6.80 16.39 8.91
CA GLY A 179 7.42 17.71 8.86
C GLY A 179 8.92 17.70 9.14
N LYS A 180 9.59 16.55 9.03
CA LYS A 180 11.04 16.40 9.16
C LYS A 180 11.77 16.99 7.94
N ILE A 181 11.15 16.87 6.75
CA ILE A 181 11.66 17.45 5.50
C ILE A 181 10.54 18.18 4.77
N LYS A 182 10.90 19.16 3.92
CA LYS A 182 9.94 19.90 3.09
C LYS A 182 9.51 19.04 1.89
N ALA A 183 8.26 19.19 1.47
CA ALA A 183 7.81 18.67 0.18
C ALA A 183 8.49 19.49 -0.94
N GLU A 184 9.11 18.79 -1.90
CA GLU A 184 9.66 19.39 -3.12
C GLU A 184 8.57 19.65 -4.13
#